data_50b5ddca295806c2300d130aafb453b3
#
_entry.id   50b5ddca295806c2300d130aafb453b3
#
_cell.length_a   1.000
_cell.length_b   1.000
_cell.length_c   1.000
_cell.angle_alpha   90.00
_cell.angle_beta   90.00
_cell.angle_gamma   90.00
#
_symmetry.space_group_name_H-M   'P 1'
#
loop_
_entity.id
_entity.type
_entity.pdbx_description
1 polymer ?
#
loop_
_entity_poly.entity_id
_entity_poly.type
_entity_poly.pdbx_seq_one_letter_code
_entity_poly.pdbx_strand_id
1 'polypeptide(L)' 'MYIYESHLGGLYTSDEYLDYDDLYCEQCGDSDWLIGCATTRAEAWELLKDDTNINGSGGWDYDYVQNFININWEE' A
#
# COMPACT_ATOMS: atom_id res chain seq x y z
N MET A 1 -9.14 5.41 4.32
CA MET A 1 -7.69 5.57 4.41
C MET A 1 -7.05 5.22 3.07
N TYR A 2 -6.12 6.02 2.61
CA TYR A 2 -5.44 5.80 1.33
C TYR A 2 -4.24 4.88 1.53
N ILE A 3 -4.01 4.00 0.57
CA ILE A 3 -2.88 3.07 0.58
C ILE A 3 -1.90 3.49 -0.50
N TYR A 4 -0.65 3.65 -0.13
CA TYR A 4 0.43 4.04 -1.06
C TYR A 4 1.54 2.99 -1.07
N GLU A 5 2.18 2.87 -2.22
CA GLU A 5 3.39 2.07 -2.35
C GLU A 5 4.59 3.02 -2.42
N SER A 6 5.56 2.80 -1.51
CA SER A 6 6.77 3.62 -1.46
C SER A 6 7.70 3.26 -2.62
N HIS A 7 8.34 4.28 -3.19
CA HIS A 7 9.37 4.09 -4.23
C HIS A 7 10.61 3.35 -3.69
N LEU A 8 10.76 3.30 -2.36
CA LEU A 8 11.84 2.56 -1.70
C LEU A 8 11.44 1.13 -1.35
N GLY A 9 10.22 0.73 -1.70
CA GLY A 9 9.63 -0.54 -1.33
C GLY A 9 8.85 -0.42 -0.03
N GLY A 10 7.77 -1.16 0.07
CA GLY A 10 6.91 -1.15 1.24
C GLY A 10 5.60 -0.42 1.02
N LEU A 11 4.66 -0.65 1.94
CA LEU A 11 3.34 -0.08 1.91
C LEU A 11 3.15 0.85 3.10
N TYR A 12 2.36 1.91 2.91
CA TYR A 12 1.99 2.79 4.01
C TYR A 12 0.61 3.38 3.74
N THR A 13 0.03 3.99 4.77
CA THR A 13 -1.29 4.60 4.69
C THR A 13 -1.24 6.07 5.04
N SER A 14 -2.25 6.80 4.54
CA SER A 14 -2.44 8.20 4.90
C SER A 14 -3.93 8.47 5.02
N ASP A 15 -4.30 9.30 5.99
CA ASP A 15 -5.68 9.77 6.14
C ASP A 15 -6.03 10.84 5.11
N GLU A 16 -5.02 11.44 4.49
CA GLU A 16 -5.19 12.50 3.52
C GLU A 16 -4.73 12.06 2.14
N TYR A 17 -5.39 12.58 1.11
CA TYR A 17 -4.93 12.40 -0.26
C TYR A 17 -3.64 13.19 -0.46
N LEU A 18 -2.57 12.51 -0.88
CA LEU A 18 -1.28 13.13 -1.13
C LEU A 18 -1.15 13.51 -2.61
N ASP A 19 -0.76 14.75 -2.87
CA ASP A 19 -0.51 15.23 -4.24
C ASP A 19 0.80 14.65 -4.78
N TYR A 20 0.99 14.79 -6.09
CA TYR A 20 2.21 14.33 -6.76
C TYR A 20 3.46 14.93 -6.10
N ASP A 21 3.43 16.20 -5.72
CA ASP A 21 4.56 16.86 -5.07
C ASP A 21 4.91 16.24 -3.72
N ASP A 22 3.88 15.75 -3.00
CA ASP A 22 4.08 15.07 -1.73
C ASP A 22 4.67 13.66 -1.91
N LEU A 23 4.37 13.04 -3.03
CA LEU A 23 4.82 11.67 -3.34
C LEU A 23 6.19 11.63 -4.00
N TYR A 24 6.58 12.70 -4.65
CA TYR A 24 7.82 12.76 -5.44
C TYR A 24 9.03 12.95 -4.53
N CYS A 25 10.08 12.17 -4.79
CA CYS A 25 11.35 12.28 -4.08
C CYS A 25 12.40 12.92 -5.01
N GLU A 26 12.80 14.14 -4.70
CA GLU A 26 13.80 14.87 -5.50
C GLU A 26 15.17 14.18 -5.49
N GLN A 27 15.52 13.55 -4.38
CA GLN A 27 16.80 12.86 -4.23
C GLN A 27 16.89 11.59 -5.05
N CYS A 28 15.76 10.88 -5.16
CA CYS A 28 15.69 9.61 -5.88
C CYS A 28 15.28 9.77 -7.35
N GLY A 29 14.63 10.88 -7.67
CA GLY A 29 14.06 11.11 -8.99
C GLY A 29 12.85 10.20 -9.27
N ASP A 30 12.23 9.66 -8.22
CA ASP A 30 11.13 8.72 -8.31
C ASP A 30 10.00 9.16 -7.40
N SER A 31 8.85 8.54 -7.50
CA SER A 31 7.69 8.89 -6.67
C SER A 31 6.99 7.67 -6.15
N ASP A 32 6.36 7.83 -4.98
CA ASP A 32 5.40 6.86 -4.47
C ASP A 32 4.15 6.94 -5.33
N TRP A 33 3.29 5.93 -5.24
CA TRP A 33 2.01 6.01 -5.95
C TRP A 33 0.86 5.46 -5.14
N LEU A 34 -0.33 5.96 -5.48
CA LEU A 34 -1.57 5.58 -4.82
C LEU A 34 -2.05 4.24 -5.37
N ILE A 35 -2.28 3.28 -4.46
CA ILE A 35 -2.90 2.00 -4.81
C ILE A 35 -4.42 2.13 -4.79
N GLY A 36 -4.98 2.76 -3.75
CA GLY A 36 -6.40 2.94 -3.63
C GLY A 36 -6.79 3.46 -2.26
N CYS A 37 -8.08 3.51 -2.01
CA CYS A 37 -8.65 3.93 -0.73
C CYS A 37 -9.48 2.80 -0.15
N ALA A 38 -9.29 2.51 1.13
CA ALA A 38 -10.02 1.45 1.82
C ALA A 38 -10.54 1.94 3.17
N THR A 39 -11.77 1.57 3.50
CA THR A 39 -12.39 1.89 4.78
C THR A 39 -12.36 0.69 5.72
N THR A 40 -12.35 -0.53 5.18
CA THR A 40 -12.38 -1.77 5.94
C THR A 40 -11.22 -2.67 5.54
N ARG A 41 -10.97 -3.70 6.37
CA ARG A 41 -9.97 -4.73 6.06
C ARG A 41 -10.26 -5.42 4.73
N ALA A 42 -11.53 -5.72 4.48
CA ALA A 42 -11.93 -6.40 3.25
C ALA A 42 -11.63 -5.55 2.03
N GLU A 43 -11.89 -4.25 2.09
CA GLU A 43 -11.56 -3.33 1.00
C GLU A 43 -10.04 -3.24 0.78
N ALA A 44 -9.28 -3.17 1.87
CA ALA A 44 -7.82 -3.13 1.78
C ALA A 44 -7.28 -4.40 1.09
N TRP A 45 -7.79 -5.56 1.49
CA TRP A 45 -7.40 -6.83 0.87
C TRP A 45 -7.75 -6.87 -0.62
N GLU A 46 -8.95 -6.40 -0.99
CA GLU A 46 -9.34 -6.34 -2.40
C GLU A 46 -8.39 -5.51 -3.25
N LEU A 47 -7.83 -4.43 -2.68
CA LEU A 47 -6.87 -3.60 -3.39
C LEU A 47 -5.49 -4.24 -3.50
N LEU A 48 -5.10 -5.06 -2.53
CA LEU A 48 -3.74 -5.59 -2.43
C LEU A 48 -3.62 -7.05 -2.91
N LYS A 49 -4.71 -7.79 -2.98
CA LYS A 49 -4.66 -9.23 -3.24
C LYS A 49 -4.03 -9.60 -4.58
N ASP A 50 -4.27 -8.79 -5.61
CA ASP A 50 -3.76 -9.06 -6.96
C ASP A 50 -2.24 -8.93 -7.03
N ASP A 51 -1.68 -8.09 -6.17
CA ASP A 51 -0.24 -7.87 -6.09
C ASP A 51 0.42 -8.67 -4.98
N THR A 52 -0.36 -9.50 -4.27
CA THR A 52 0.14 -10.33 -3.17
C THR A 52 0.55 -11.70 -3.68
N ASN A 53 1.71 -12.17 -3.22
CA ASN A 53 2.22 -13.48 -3.57
C ASN A 53 1.48 -14.55 -2.76
N ILE A 54 0.49 -15.20 -3.38
CA ILE A 54 -0.29 -16.27 -2.76
C ILE A 54 0.24 -17.63 -3.21
N ASN A 55 0.71 -17.72 -4.45
CA ASN A 55 1.10 -18.98 -5.10
C ASN A 55 2.59 -19.06 -5.43
N GLY A 56 3.41 -18.20 -4.86
CA GLY A 56 4.83 -18.19 -5.13
C GLY A 56 5.23 -17.54 -6.46
N SER A 57 4.32 -16.79 -7.07
CA SER A 57 4.54 -16.19 -8.39
C SER A 57 5.07 -14.75 -8.37
N GLY A 58 5.50 -14.27 -7.19
CA GLY A 58 5.99 -12.90 -7.02
C GLY A 58 4.92 -11.96 -6.47
N GLY A 59 5.32 -10.74 -6.11
CA GLY A 59 4.46 -9.75 -5.49
C GLY A 59 4.75 -9.60 -4.00
N TRP A 60 3.85 -8.92 -3.29
CA TRP A 60 3.99 -8.70 -1.85
C TRP A 60 3.88 -10.03 -1.10
N ASP A 61 4.68 -10.18 -0.04
CA ASP A 61 4.57 -11.31 0.87
C ASP A 61 3.19 -11.30 1.54
N TYR A 62 2.50 -12.42 1.52
CA TYR A 62 1.17 -12.56 2.11
C TYR A 62 1.16 -12.16 3.59
N ASP A 63 2.12 -12.64 4.37
CA ASP A 63 2.21 -12.32 5.80
C ASP A 63 2.44 -10.84 6.02
N TYR A 64 3.27 -10.21 5.18
CA TYR A 64 3.52 -8.77 5.24
C TYR A 64 2.22 -7.99 5.00
N VAL A 65 1.46 -8.37 3.96
CA VAL A 65 0.20 -7.70 3.63
C VAL A 65 -0.83 -7.88 4.74
N GLN A 66 -0.94 -9.08 5.31
CA GLN A 66 -1.88 -9.33 6.40
C GLN A 66 -1.53 -8.53 7.65
N ASN A 67 -0.25 -8.44 8.00
CA ASN A 67 0.19 -7.61 9.12
C ASN A 67 -0.08 -6.13 8.87
N PHE A 68 0.18 -5.65 7.65
CA PHE A 68 -0.09 -4.27 7.27
C PHE A 68 -1.58 -3.94 7.44
N ILE A 69 -2.45 -4.82 6.96
CA ILE A 69 -3.90 -4.64 7.07
C ILE A 69 -4.33 -4.64 8.54
N ASN A 70 -3.82 -5.59 9.34
CA ASN A 70 -4.19 -5.71 10.75
C ASN A 70 -3.76 -4.51 11.58
N ILE A 71 -2.63 -3.90 11.26
CA ILE A 71 -2.12 -2.73 11.96
C ILE A 71 -2.94 -1.48 11.65
N ASN A 72 -3.39 -1.32 10.41
CA ASN A 72 -4.00 -0.09 9.93
C ASN A 72 -5.52 -0.09 9.98
N TRP A 73 -6.16 -1.24 9.98
CA TRP A 73 -7.61 -1.36 10.04
C TRP A 73 -8.01 -2.27 11.20
N GLU A 74 -8.37 -1.65 12.32
CA GLU A 74 -8.87 -2.37 13.49
C GLU A 74 -10.39 -2.46 13.39
N GLU A 75 -10.91 -3.66 13.25
CA GLU A 75 -12.34 -3.92 13.21
C GLU A 75 -12.77 -4.85 14.35
#